data_d751cdddf3b4f14053d590b4863c030e
#
_entry.id   d751cdddf3b4f14053d590b4863c030e
#
_cell.length_a   1.000
_cell.length_b   1.000
_cell.length_c   1.000
_cell.angle_alpha   90.00
_cell.angle_beta   90.00
_cell.angle_gamma   90.00
#
_symmetry.space_group_name_H-M   'P 1'
#
loop_
_entity.id
_entity.type
_entity.pdbx_description
1 polymer ?
#
loop_
_entity_poly.entity_id
_entity_poly.type
_entity_poly.pdbx_seq_one_letter_code
_entity_poly.pdbx_strand_id
1 'polypeptide(L)'
;MDRRDFLRFTGTASAGVALPGAISSAFAQSPAPAQPAGAAWRTFEVTTRVEVVKPVGATRIWLPTPLSADTPYQKGMGNTWSSDNGKVSFGTDPKFGAGMVWAEFPEGEKPVLTLVSRFATRDVSVDLSAPGTAKPEDRAVLAKYTSPSDLLPTDGIVKETSSEIVKGKRTDLEKASAIYEWVVENTFRDAKTRGCGVGDIKFMLENKVMGGKCADLNALFVALARAEGIPARDVYGVRVAGSALGYKSLGRTGGDITNAQHCRAEFYLASHGWVPVDPADVRKVMLEEDGGKKFDDPMVVAARKRLFGSWEMNWLAYNYAHDLSLPGSSKGKVGFLMYPQSETAEGRLDSLDPANFKYVITAREIA
;
A
#
# COMPACT_ATOMS: atom_id res chain seq x y z
N MET A 1 44.31 19.52 29.48
CA MET A 1 45.54 19.47 28.69
C MET A 1 45.18 19.61 27.23
N ASP A 2 45.86 20.53 26.61
CA ASP A 2 45.41 21.39 25.55
C ASP A 2 45.51 20.77 24.14
N ARG A 3 44.59 21.19 23.28
CA ARG A 3 44.67 21.00 21.84
C ARG A 3 45.72 21.97 21.27
N ARG A 4 46.76 21.48 20.67
CA ARG A 4 47.64 22.09 19.66
C ARG A 4 49.02 21.51 19.84
N ASP A 5 49.41 20.72 18.82
CA ASP A 5 50.78 20.67 18.32
C ASP A 5 50.97 19.38 17.54
N PHE A 6 50.82 19.43 16.24
CA PHE A 6 51.66 18.69 15.29
C PHE A 6 51.53 19.28 13.88
N LEU A 7 52.23 20.38 13.73
CA LEU A 7 52.64 20.84 12.40
C LEU A 7 54.14 21.07 12.46
N ARG A 8 54.86 20.41 11.59
CA ARG A 8 56.16 20.72 11.00
C ARG A 8 57.09 19.50 10.98
N PHE A 9 57.27 18.94 9.80
CA PHE A 9 58.61 18.68 9.28
C PHE A 9 58.59 18.73 7.74
N THR A 10 59.35 19.67 7.23
CA THR A 10 59.74 19.89 5.84
C THR A 10 60.95 19.00 5.50
N GLY A 11 61.04 18.57 4.23
CA GLY A 11 62.35 18.11 3.71
C GLY A 11 62.28 17.21 2.47
N THR A 12 62.22 17.82 1.33
CA THR A 12 62.99 17.66 0.06
C THR A 12 63.40 16.28 -0.47
N ALA A 13 63.14 16.13 -1.73
CA ALA A 13 63.96 15.68 -2.86
C ALA A 13 63.53 14.36 -3.57
N SER A 14 62.95 14.53 -4.75
CA SER A 14 63.27 13.94 -6.07
C SER A 14 63.61 12.45 -6.20
N ALA A 15 62.76 11.71 -6.89
CA ALA A 15 63.15 10.88 -8.04
C ALA A 15 61.89 10.34 -8.74
N GLY A 16 61.74 10.59 -10.00
CA GLY A 16 60.64 10.12 -10.84
C GLY A 16 60.68 8.62 -11.09
N VAL A 17 59.52 7.99 -10.90
CA VAL A 17 59.24 6.70 -11.51
C VAL A 17 57.82 6.80 -12.10
N ALA A 18 57.74 6.69 -13.40
CA ALA A 18 56.49 6.58 -14.12
C ALA A 18 55.80 5.28 -13.72
N LEU A 19 54.59 5.38 -13.12
CA LEU A 19 53.68 4.26 -12.93
C LEU A 19 52.57 4.29 -13.99
N PRO A 20 52.19 3.13 -14.52
CA PRO A 20 51.19 3.03 -15.59
C PRO A 20 49.80 3.35 -15.07
N GLY A 21 48.98 3.90 -15.96
CA GLY A 21 47.68 4.47 -15.75
C GLY A 21 46.75 3.66 -14.84
N ALA A 22 46.23 4.34 -13.83
CA ALA A 22 45.05 3.90 -13.09
C ALA A 22 43.86 3.90 -14.05
N ILE A 23 43.41 2.70 -14.43
CA ILE A 23 42.11 2.51 -15.08
C ILE A 23 41.07 2.82 -14.02
N SER A 24 40.52 4.03 -14.05
CA SER A 24 39.28 4.37 -13.34
C SER A 24 38.18 3.53 -13.93
N SER A 25 37.83 2.41 -13.27
CA SER A 25 36.62 1.67 -13.50
C SER A 25 35.47 2.59 -13.12
N ALA A 26 35.00 3.39 -14.06
CA ALA A 26 33.68 3.99 -13.97
C ALA A 26 32.69 2.82 -13.91
N PHE A 27 32.22 2.51 -12.70
CA PHE A 27 31.01 1.71 -12.55
C PHE A 27 29.90 2.48 -13.25
N ALA A 28 29.61 2.09 -14.48
CA ALA A 28 28.42 2.53 -15.17
C ALA A 28 27.23 2.08 -14.34
N GLN A 29 26.62 3.04 -13.62
CA GLN A 29 25.32 2.83 -13.01
C GLN A 29 24.37 2.45 -14.13
N SER A 30 23.92 1.19 -14.13
CA SER A 30 22.83 0.77 -15.00
C SER A 30 21.65 1.71 -14.74
N PRO A 31 21.13 2.41 -15.75
CA PRO A 31 19.93 3.21 -15.58
C PRO A 31 18.81 2.29 -15.08
N ALA A 32 18.09 2.70 -14.05
CA ALA A 32 16.87 2.01 -13.64
C ALA A 32 16.03 1.75 -14.89
N PRO A 33 15.53 0.52 -15.12
CA PRO A 33 14.82 0.21 -16.35
C PRO A 33 13.62 1.14 -16.48
N ALA A 34 13.60 1.92 -17.56
CA ALA A 34 12.42 2.70 -17.95
C ALA A 34 11.27 1.70 -18.15
N GLN A 35 10.14 1.94 -17.50
CA GLN A 35 8.96 1.09 -17.74
C GLN A 35 8.53 1.28 -19.20
N PRO A 36 8.33 0.18 -19.93
CA PRO A 36 7.78 0.29 -21.26
C PRO A 36 6.33 0.79 -21.19
N ALA A 37 5.98 1.78 -21.97
CA ALA A 37 4.61 2.09 -22.28
C ALA A 37 3.96 0.82 -22.86
N GLY A 38 2.97 0.25 -22.13
CA GLY A 38 2.29 -0.99 -22.55
C GLY A 38 2.81 -2.27 -21.89
N ALA A 39 3.06 -2.26 -20.58
CA ALA A 39 3.33 -3.50 -19.82
C ALA A 39 2.26 -4.57 -20.13
N ALA A 40 2.69 -5.80 -20.37
CA ALA A 40 1.80 -6.93 -20.65
C ALA A 40 0.90 -7.22 -19.44
N TRP A 41 -0.33 -7.62 -19.70
CA TRP A 41 -1.22 -8.14 -18.69
C TRP A 41 -0.70 -9.49 -18.18
N ARG A 42 -0.65 -9.64 -16.87
CA ARG A 42 -0.35 -10.89 -16.18
C ARG A 42 -1.62 -11.36 -15.48
N THR A 43 -1.93 -12.64 -15.55
CA THR A 43 -3.14 -13.21 -14.96
C THR A 43 -2.79 -14.03 -13.73
N PHE A 44 -3.56 -13.84 -12.67
CA PHE A 44 -3.37 -14.52 -11.40
C PHE A 44 -4.66 -15.18 -10.92
N GLU A 45 -4.48 -16.25 -10.17
CA GLU A 45 -5.51 -16.87 -9.36
C GLU A 45 -5.10 -16.77 -7.89
N VAL A 46 -5.98 -16.23 -7.06
CA VAL A 46 -5.81 -16.11 -5.61
C VAL A 46 -6.87 -16.93 -4.91
N THR A 47 -6.45 -17.84 -4.05
CA THR A 47 -7.34 -18.63 -3.20
C THR A 47 -7.22 -18.16 -1.75
N THR A 48 -8.35 -17.77 -1.17
CA THR A 48 -8.47 -17.43 0.26
C THR A 48 -9.34 -18.48 0.94
N ARG A 49 -8.76 -19.25 1.85
CA ARG A 49 -9.49 -20.23 2.69
C ARG A 49 -9.48 -19.77 4.13
N VAL A 50 -10.65 -19.69 4.72
CA VAL A 50 -10.87 -19.22 6.09
C VAL A 50 -11.54 -20.31 6.90
N GLU A 51 -11.13 -20.43 8.18
CA GLU A 51 -11.71 -21.33 9.18
C GLU A 51 -11.80 -20.59 10.52
N VAL A 52 -13.01 -20.53 11.10
CA VAL A 52 -13.19 -20.09 12.49
C VAL A 52 -12.99 -21.32 13.38
N VAL A 53 -11.92 -21.29 14.20
CA VAL A 53 -11.47 -22.47 14.96
C VAL A 53 -12.37 -22.74 16.16
N LYS A 54 -12.84 -21.68 16.82
CA LYS A 54 -13.71 -21.76 18.01
C LYS A 54 -14.96 -20.90 17.79
N PRO A 55 -15.92 -21.38 16.98
CA PRO A 55 -17.15 -20.66 16.77
C PRO A 55 -18.00 -20.67 18.05
N VAL A 56 -18.64 -19.53 18.34
CA VAL A 56 -19.62 -19.41 19.45
C VAL A 56 -20.92 -18.86 18.85
N GLY A 57 -21.97 -19.68 18.89
CA GLY A 57 -23.25 -19.34 18.26
C GLY A 57 -23.15 -19.20 16.75
N ALA A 58 -24.08 -18.46 16.16
CA ALA A 58 -24.05 -18.17 14.73
C ALA A 58 -22.80 -17.38 14.34
N THR A 59 -22.15 -17.80 13.25
CA THR A 59 -20.89 -17.24 12.78
C THR A 59 -21.04 -16.63 11.39
N ARG A 60 -20.36 -15.50 11.12
CA ARG A 60 -20.26 -14.89 9.80
C ARG A 60 -18.81 -14.69 9.40
N ILE A 61 -18.54 -14.86 8.10
CA ILE A 61 -17.23 -14.64 7.49
C ILE A 61 -17.40 -13.72 6.28
N TRP A 62 -16.51 -12.72 6.11
CA TRP A 62 -16.46 -11.83 4.93
C TRP A 62 -15.07 -11.83 4.33
N LEU A 63 -15.02 -12.00 3.01
CA LEU A 63 -13.78 -12.01 2.24
C LEU A 63 -13.82 -10.91 1.17
N PRO A 64 -12.81 -10.03 1.08
CA PRO A 64 -12.73 -9.07 -0.02
C PRO A 64 -12.51 -9.78 -1.36
N THR A 65 -13.11 -9.24 -2.42
CA THR A 65 -12.86 -9.67 -3.81
C THR A 65 -12.03 -8.63 -4.55
N PRO A 66 -11.42 -8.97 -5.69
CA PRO A 66 -10.79 -7.99 -6.57
C PRO A 66 -11.73 -6.83 -6.89
N LEU A 67 -11.15 -5.66 -7.23
CA LEU A 67 -11.92 -4.50 -7.68
C LEU A 67 -13.03 -4.92 -8.63
N SER A 68 -14.25 -4.44 -8.37
CA SER A 68 -15.46 -4.77 -9.14
C SER A 68 -15.51 -4.10 -10.51
N ALA A 69 -14.79 -3.00 -10.69
CA ALA A 69 -14.65 -2.28 -11.95
C ALA A 69 -13.22 -2.39 -12.49
N ASP A 70 -13.10 -2.46 -13.81
CA ASP A 70 -11.81 -2.42 -14.49
C ASP A 70 -11.12 -1.07 -14.28
N THR A 71 -9.80 -1.14 -14.11
CA THR A 71 -8.91 0.01 -13.99
C THR A 71 -7.82 -0.05 -15.07
N PRO A 72 -7.02 1.01 -15.24
CA PRO A 72 -5.86 0.95 -16.14
C PRO A 72 -4.86 -0.15 -15.79
N TYR A 73 -4.87 -0.64 -14.55
CA TYR A 73 -3.88 -1.59 -14.02
C TYR A 73 -4.46 -2.93 -13.56
N GLN A 74 -5.79 -3.08 -13.43
CA GLN A 74 -6.40 -4.34 -13.01
C GLN A 74 -7.74 -4.59 -13.68
N LYS A 75 -8.01 -5.87 -14.02
CA LYS A 75 -9.29 -6.37 -14.54
C LYS A 75 -9.75 -7.55 -13.71
N GLY A 76 -11.00 -7.56 -13.28
CA GLY A 76 -11.63 -8.72 -12.66
C GLY A 76 -11.95 -9.78 -13.70
N MET A 77 -11.70 -11.07 -13.37
CA MET A 77 -11.98 -12.21 -14.25
C MET A 77 -12.91 -13.22 -13.60
N GLY A 78 -13.58 -12.82 -12.50
CA GLY A 78 -14.56 -13.62 -11.81
C GLY A 78 -14.08 -14.21 -10.49
N ASN A 79 -15.08 -14.60 -9.70
CA ASN A 79 -14.92 -15.21 -8.39
C ASN A 79 -15.73 -16.49 -8.32
N THR A 80 -15.21 -17.52 -7.68
CA THR A 80 -15.93 -18.73 -7.28
C THR A 80 -15.71 -19.00 -5.80
N TRP A 81 -16.66 -19.62 -5.16
CA TRP A 81 -16.56 -19.90 -3.72
C TRP A 81 -17.21 -21.24 -3.37
N SER A 82 -16.80 -21.79 -2.25
CA SER A 82 -17.38 -22.99 -1.67
C SER A 82 -17.42 -22.90 -0.15
N SER A 83 -18.46 -23.51 0.41
CA SER A 83 -18.65 -23.73 1.84
C SER A 83 -19.55 -24.94 2.02
N ASP A 84 -19.23 -25.82 2.98
CA ASP A 84 -20.00 -27.05 3.18
C ASP A 84 -21.37 -26.77 3.80
N ASN A 85 -21.45 -25.90 4.82
CA ASN A 85 -22.66 -25.67 5.63
C ASN A 85 -23.05 -24.19 5.75
N GLY A 86 -22.36 -23.30 5.05
CA GLY A 86 -22.62 -21.87 5.10
C GLY A 86 -23.56 -21.41 3.97
N LYS A 87 -24.49 -20.51 4.28
CA LYS A 87 -25.23 -19.78 3.26
C LYS A 87 -24.35 -18.67 2.71
N VAL A 88 -23.84 -18.84 1.47
CA VAL A 88 -22.90 -17.90 0.86
C VAL A 88 -23.63 -16.90 -0.03
N SER A 89 -23.20 -15.65 0.03
CA SER A 89 -23.69 -14.52 -0.77
C SER A 89 -22.52 -13.71 -1.32
N PHE A 90 -22.77 -12.97 -2.40
CA PHE A 90 -21.85 -12.02 -2.98
C PHE A 90 -22.56 -10.68 -3.17
N GLY A 91 -21.85 -9.58 -2.96
CA GLY A 91 -22.35 -8.23 -3.20
C GLY A 91 -21.27 -7.18 -3.10
N THR A 92 -21.69 -5.94 -3.28
CA THR A 92 -20.80 -4.77 -3.21
C THR A 92 -21.33 -3.77 -2.20
N ASP A 93 -20.40 -3.11 -1.50
CA ASP A 93 -20.74 -1.95 -0.66
C ASP A 93 -21.30 -0.82 -1.54
N PRO A 94 -22.44 -0.22 -1.15
CA PRO A 94 -23.10 0.80 -1.96
C PRO A 94 -22.33 2.12 -2.05
N LYS A 95 -21.47 2.43 -1.08
CA LYS A 95 -20.71 3.70 -1.05
C LYS A 95 -19.45 3.66 -1.88
N PHE A 96 -18.68 2.57 -1.78
CA PHE A 96 -17.36 2.46 -2.44
C PHE A 96 -17.31 1.41 -3.54
N GLY A 97 -18.37 0.60 -3.70
CA GLY A 97 -18.37 -0.52 -4.64
C GLY A 97 -17.43 -1.66 -4.23
N ALA A 98 -17.05 -1.73 -2.96
CA ALA A 98 -16.17 -2.77 -2.45
C ALA A 98 -16.86 -4.13 -2.55
N GLY A 99 -16.34 -5.00 -3.41
CA GLY A 99 -16.85 -6.35 -3.60
C GLY A 99 -16.45 -7.26 -2.43
N MET A 100 -17.40 -8.11 -2.00
CA MET A 100 -17.13 -9.11 -0.98
C MET A 100 -18.02 -10.35 -1.14
N VAL A 101 -17.45 -11.49 -0.76
CA VAL A 101 -18.19 -12.73 -0.54
C VAL A 101 -18.35 -12.90 0.97
N TRP A 102 -19.55 -13.25 1.43
CA TRP A 102 -19.76 -13.56 2.84
C TRP A 102 -20.59 -14.83 3.01
N ALA A 103 -20.36 -15.50 4.14
CA ALA A 103 -21.10 -16.70 4.52
C ALA A 103 -21.65 -16.58 5.94
N GLU A 104 -22.86 -17.11 6.13
CA GLU A 104 -23.53 -17.22 7.42
C GLU A 104 -23.65 -18.71 7.81
N PHE A 105 -23.24 -19.04 9.01
CA PHE A 105 -23.24 -20.38 9.57
C PHE A 105 -24.13 -20.44 10.80
N PRO A 106 -25.07 -21.39 10.88
CA PRO A 106 -25.80 -21.67 12.10
C PRO A 106 -24.89 -22.10 13.25
N GLU A 107 -25.39 -22.02 14.47
CA GLU A 107 -24.71 -22.57 15.64
C GLU A 107 -24.50 -24.08 15.46
N GLY A 108 -23.31 -24.55 15.91
CA GLY A 108 -22.92 -25.96 15.85
C GLY A 108 -22.25 -26.37 14.53
N GLU A 109 -22.29 -25.54 13.51
CA GLU A 109 -21.61 -25.81 12.25
C GLU A 109 -20.13 -25.40 12.30
N LYS A 110 -19.30 -26.05 11.47
CA LYS A 110 -17.89 -25.69 11.30
C LYS A 110 -17.77 -24.59 10.24
N PRO A 111 -17.45 -23.34 10.62
CA PRO A 111 -17.41 -22.24 9.66
C PRO A 111 -16.14 -22.30 8.80
N VAL A 112 -16.29 -22.75 7.56
CA VAL A 112 -15.23 -22.77 6.55
C VAL A 112 -15.75 -22.14 5.26
N LEU A 113 -15.00 -21.15 4.76
CA LEU A 113 -15.29 -20.49 3.48
C LEU A 113 -14.03 -20.45 2.62
N THR A 114 -14.14 -20.87 1.38
CA THR A 114 -13.08 -20.77 0.37
C THR A 114 -13.55 -19.86 -0.75
N LEU A 115 -12.72 -18.88 -1.11
CA LEU A 115 -12.90 -17.97 -2.23
C LEU A 115 -11.74 -18.14 -3.19
N VAL A 116 -12.03 -18.32 -4.49
CA VAL A 116 -11.06 -18.30 -5.58
C VAL A 116 -11.37 -17.11 -6.48
N SER A 117 -10.44 -16.19 -6.59
CA SER A 117 -10.56 -14.99 -7.43
C SER A 117 -9.55 -15.03 -8.56
N ARG A 118 -9.99 -14.73 -9.79
CA ARG A 118 -9.11 -14.55 -10.95
C ARG A 118 -9.11 -13.08 -11.35
N PHE A 119 -7.95 -12.57 -11.70
CA PHE A 119 -7.79 -11.20 -12.18
C PHE A 119 -6.56 -11.09 -13.07
N ALA A 120 -6.58 -10.08 -13.93
CA ALA A 120 -5.39 -9.67 -14.67
C ALA A 120 -4.89 -8.33 -14.14
N THR A 121 -3.57 -8.16 -14.14
CA THR A 121 -2.93 -6.92 -13.71
C THR A 121 -1.73 -6.57 -14.60
N ARG A 122 -1.38 -5.29 -14.69
CA ARG A 122 -0.21 -4.78 -15.40
C ARG A 122 0.35 -3.55 -14.72
N ASP A 123 1.65 -3.35 -14.83
CA ASP A 123 2.31 -2.17 -14.30
C ASP A 123 1.69 -0.88 -14.81
N VAL A 124 1.64 0.13 -13.94
CA VAL A 124 1.09 1.45 -14.23
C VAL A 124 2.13 2.53 -13.95
N SER A 125 2.21 3.48 -14.87
CA SER A 125 3.04 4.68 -14.72
C SER A 125 2.34 5.87 -15.37
N VAL A 126 2.38 7.01 -14.68
CA VAL A 126 1.87 8.30 -15.14
C VAL A 126 3.05 9.23 -15.36
N ASP A 127 3.21 9.74 -16.57
CA ASP A 127 4.24 10.74 -16.88
C ASP A 127 3.78 12.12 -16.41
N LEU A 128 4.28 12.52 -15.24
CA LEU A 128 3.96 13.81 -14.64
C LEU A 128 4.76 14.99 -15.23
N SER A 129 5.71 14.72 -16.11
CA SER A 129 6.51 15.75 -16.79
C SER A 129 5.85 16.27 -18.08
N ALA A 130 4.94 15.50 -18.65
CA ALA A 130 4.20 15.84 -19.88
C ALA A 130 2.80 16.35 -19.54
N PRO A 131 2.17 17.15 -20.42
CA PRO A 131 0.75 17.48 -20.28
C PRO A 131 -0.11 16.24 -20.32
N GLY A 132 -0.94 16.05 -19.29
CA GLY A 132 -1.86 14.91 -19.22
C GLY A 132 -3.08 15.10 -20.12
N THR A 133 -3.67 13.99 -20.54
CA THR A 133 -4.86 13.93 -21.42
C THR A 133 -5.98 13.08 -20.82
N ALA A 134 -6.01 12.94 -19.50
CA ALA A 134 -7.02 12.13 -18.81
C ALA A 134 -8.42 12.72 -19.02
N LYS A 135 -9.39 11.84 -19.16
CA LYS A 135 -10.81 12.26 -19.14
C LYS A 135 -11.16 12.71 -17.72
N PRO A 136 -11.99 13.76 -17.58
CA PRO A 136 -12.48 14.18 -16.27
C PRO A 136 -13.17 13.03 -15.52
N GLU A 137 -12.89 12.93 -14.24
CA GLU A 137 -13.58 12.00 -13.33
C GLU A 137 -14.94 12.59 -12.91
N ASP A 138 -15.87 11.74 -12.51
CA ASP A 138 -17.16 12.13 -11.97
C ASP A 138 -16.99 12.99 -10.71
N ARG A 139 -17.72 14.10 -10.63
CA ARG A 139 -17.66 15.04 -9.49
C ARG A 139 -18.05 14.37 -8.17
N ALA A 140 -19.02 13.42 -8.18
CA ALA A 140 -19.42 12.70 -6.99
C ALA A 140 -18.31 11.74 -6.52
N VAL A 141 -17.55 11.15 -7.46
CA VAL A 141 -16.36 10.35 -7.14
C VAL A 141 -15.29 11.22 -6.50
N LEU A 142 -14.98 12.38 -7.10
CA LEU A 142 -13.99 13.30 -6.57
C LEU A 142 -14.39 13.82 -5.16
N ALA A 143 -15.64 14.21 -4.99
CA ALA A 143 -16.17 14.66 -3.70
C ALA A 143 -16.07 13.55 -2.63
N LYS A 144 -16.37 12.30 -2.97
CA LYS A 144 -16.22 11.13 -2.08
C LYS A 144 -14.78 11.00 -1.57
N TYR A 145 -13.80 11.13 -2.45
CA TYR A 145 -12.39 10.95 -2.12
C TYR A 145 -11.68 12.24 -1.67
N THR A 146 -12.42 13.33 -1.51
CA THR A 146 -11.99 14.54 -0.79
C THR A 146 -12.60 14.60 0.62
N SER A 147 -13.66 13.83 0.86
CA SER A 147 -14.36 13.81 2.15
C SER A 147 -13.55 13.09 3.22
N PRO A 148 -13.70 13.48 4.52
CA PRO A 148 -13.08 12.76 5.62
C PRO A 148 -13.67 11.37 5.83
N SER A 149 -12.97 10.55 6.60
CA SER A 149 -13.45 9.30 7.18
C SER A 149 -13.14 9.27 8.68
N ASP A 150 -13.65 8.25 9.40
CA ASP A 150 -13.50 8.18 10.86
C ASP A 150 -12.02 8.23 11.31
N LEU A 151 -11.12 7.57 10.55
CA LEU A 151 -9.68 7.53 10.84
C LEU A 151 -8.85 8.57 10.08
N LEU A 152 -9.41 9.19 9.04
CA LEU A 152 -8.76 10.20 8.20
C LEU A 152 -9.56 11.51 8.23
N PRO A 153 -9.53 12.27 9.32
CA PRO A 153 -10.12 13.62 9.35
C PRO A 153 -9.34 14.56 8.40
N THR A 154 -9.98 15.65 7.98
CA THR A 154 -9.39 16.64 7.08
C THR A 154 -9.31 18.03 7.70
N ASP A 155 -9.59 18.13 8.99
CA ASP A 155 -9.56 19.35 9.81
C ASP A 155 -8.55 19.25 10.97
N GLY A 156 -8.55 20.21 11.88
CA GLY A 156 -7.69 20.25 13.06
C GLY A 156 -6.21 20.03 12.74
N ILE A 157 -5.55 19.19 13.51
CA ILE A 157 -4.11 18.92 13.39
C ILE A 157 -3.72 18.42 11.99
N VAL A 158 -4.62 17.68 11.28
CA VAL A 158 -4.36 17.20 9.93
C VAL A 158 -4.28 18.37 8.95
N LYS A 159 -5.24 19.31 9.03
CA LYS A 159 -5.25 20.52 8.20
C LYS A 159 -4.06 21.43 8.51
N GLU A 160 -3.77 21.64 9.77
CA GLU A 160 -2.64 22.48 10.22
C GLU A 160 -1.32 21.91 9.68
N THR A 161 -1.09 20.60 9.86
CA THR A 161 0.11 19.91 9.36
C THR A 161 0.21 20.00 7.83
N SER A 162 -0.88 19.72 7.14
CA SER A 162 -0.90 19.76 5.69
C SER A 162 -0.62 21.16 5.14
N SER A 163 -1.26 22.18 5.71
CA SER A 163 -1.08 23.58 5.28
C SER A 163 0.35 24.07 5.46
N GLU A 164 1.06 23.63 6.51
CA GLU A 164 2.47 23.97 6.71
C GLU A 164 3.35 23.27 5.66
N ILE A 165 3.09 21.98 5.36
CA ILE A 165 3.83 21.22 4.34
C ILE A 165 3.71 21.87 2.96
N VAL A 166 2.51 22.30 2.59
CA VAL A 166 2.25 22.83 1.22
C VAL A 166 2.47 24.32 1.09
N LYS A 167 2.99 24.99 2.12
CA LYS A 167 3.23 26.43 2.11
C LYS A 167 4.08 26.85 0.90
N GLY A 168 3.55 27.79 0.12
CA GLY A 168 4.18 28.28 -1.11
C GLY A 168 3.99 27.38 -2.33
N LYS A 169 3.34 26.22 -2.23
CA LYS A 169 2.97 25.37 -3.37
C LYS A 169 1.70 25.90 -4.03
N ARG A 170 1.68 25.91 -5.37
CA ARG A 170 0.60 26.55 -6.15
C ARG A 170 -0.33 25.54 -6.81
N THR A 171 0.22 24.41 -7.26
CA THR A 171 -0.52 23.39 -7.99
C THR A 171 -0.77 22.15 -7.14
N ASP A 172 -1.81 21.38 -7.46
CA ASP A 172 -2.10 20.12 -6.75
C ASP A 172 -0.96 19.12 -6.90
N LEU A 173 -0.25 19.11 -8.03
CA LEU A 173 0.95 18.27 -8.20
C LEU A 173 2.08 18.69 -7.25
N GLU A 174 2.36 19.99 -7.12
CA GLU A 174 3.38 20.48 -6.19
C GLU A 174 3.01 20.17 -4.73
N LYS A 175 1.74 20.32 -4.38
CA LYS A 175 1.23 20.00 -3.03
C LYS A 175 1.35 18.50 -2.75
N ALA A 176 0.86 17.65 -3.65
CA ALA A 176 0.93 16.20 -3.48
C ALA A 176 2.38 15.71 -3.40
N SER A 177 3.28 16.27 -4.21
CA SER A 177 4.71 15.96 -4.15
C SER A 177 5.32 16.37 -2.80
N ALA A 178 5.00 17.57 -2.30
CA ALA A 178 5.49 18.02 -0.99
C ALA A 178 4.98 17.13 0.16
N ILE A 179 3.71 16.72 0.12
CA ILE A 179 3.13 15.79 1.09
C ILE A 179 3.81 14.42 1.02
N TYR A 180 3.99 13.88 -0.18
CA TYR A 180 4.68 12.60 -0.39
C TYR A 180 6.09 12.62 0.21
N GLU A 181 6.87 13.64 -0.14
CA GLU A 181 8.23 13.81 0.34
C GLU A 181 8.27 13.97 1.87
N TRP A 182 7.35 14.76 2.41
CA TRP A 182 7.24 14.95 3.85
C TRP A 182 6.92 13.63 4.58
N VAL A 183 5.98 12.83 4.06
CA VAL A 183 5.67 11.51 4.63
C VAL A 183 6.89 10.61 4.59
N VAL A 184 7.58 10.53 3.44
CA VAL A 184 8.82 9.73 3.32
C VAL A 184 9.88 10.19 4.32
N GLU A 185 10.07 11.48 4.54
CA GLU A 185 11.13 12.01 5.38
C GLU A 185 10.82 11.97 6.88
N ASN A 186 9.55 12.20 7.26
CA ASN A 186 9.16 12.38 8.65
C ASN A 186 8.54 11.13 9.30
N THR A 187 8.37 10.03 8.55
CA THR A 187 7.88 8.78 9.11
C THR A 187 8.95 7.70 9.05
N PHE A 188 8.67 6.55 9.64
CA PHE A 188 9.50 5.36 9.51
C PHE A 188 8.64 4.09 9.54
N ARG A 189 9.14 3.04 8.88
CA ARG A 189 8.51 1.72 9.00
C ARG A 189 8.87 1.10 10.34
N ASP A 190 7.86 0.83 11.16
CA ASP A 190 8.04 0.14 12.43
C ASP A 190 7.70 -1.35 12.27
N ALA A 191 8.72 -2.21 12.39
CA ALA A 191 8.56 -3.65 12.29
C ALA A 191 7.61 -4.23 13.37
N LYS A 192 7.48 -3.57 14.53
CA LYS A 192 6.64 -4.00 15.66
C LYS A 192 5.16 -3.70 15.44
N THR A 193 4.81 -2.81 14.51
CA THR A 193 3.40 -2.53 14.19
C THR A 193 2.68 -3.81 13.79
N ARG A 194 1.54 -4.08 14.42
CA ARG A 194 0.75 -5.27 14.18
C ARG A 194 0.04 -5.20 12.83
N GLY A 195 0.10 -6.28 12.04
CA GLY A 195 -0.50 -6.31 10.70
C GLY A 195 0.05 -5.20 9.81
N CYS A 196 -0.84 -4.45 9.17
CA CYS A 196 -0.51 -3.29 8.32
C CYS A 196 -0.62 -1.94 9.05
N GLY A 197 -0.95 -1.92 10.34
CA GLY A 197 -1.28 -0.73 11.10
C GLY A 197 -2.79 -0.46 11.12
N VAL A 198 -3.19 0.67 11.70
CA VAL A 198 -4.59 1.07 11.90
C VAL A 198 -4.99 2.22 10.98
N GLY A 199 -4.07 3.14 10.70
CA GLY A 199 -4.32 4.34 9.90
C GLY A 199 -5.10 5.43 10.65
N ASP A 200 -4.96 5.53 11.96
CA ASP A 200 -5.54 6.63 12.76
C ASP A 200 -4.63 7.86 12.67
N ILE A 201 -4.91 8.71 11.70
CA ILE A 201 -4.03 9.83 11.35
C ILE A 201 -4.06 10.95 12.40
N LYS A 202 -5.22 11.19 12.99
CA LYS A 202 -5.32 12.17 14.08
C LYS A 202 -4.46 11.75 15.26
N PHE A 203 -4.58 10.49 15.69
CA PHE A 203 -3.78 9.95 16.78
C PHE A 203 -2.27 10.02 16.48
N MET A 204 -1.87 9.66 15.25
CA MET A 204 -0.45 9.70 14.83
C MET A 204 0.14 11.12 14.99
N LEU A 205 -0.56 12.14 14.49
CA LEU A 205 -0.07 13.52 14.50
C LEU A 205 -0.11 14.14 15.91
N GLU A 206 -1.21 13.98 16.64
CA GLU A 206 -1.36 14.53 18.01
C GLU A 206 -0.34 13.94 18.99
N ASN A 207 -0.06 12.64 18.87
CA ASN A 207 0.85 11.92 19.77
C ASN A 207 2.27 11.79 19.21
N LYS A 208 2.55 12.35 18.02
CA LYS A 208 3.84 12.27 17.33
C LYS A 208 4.34 10.83 17.13
N VAL A 209 3.40 9.90 16.92
CA VAL A 209 3.70 8.49 16.62
C VAL A 209 3.91 8.36 15.12
N MET A 210 5.12 8.66 14.66
CA MET A 210 5.47 8.71 13.23
C MET A 210 5.96 7.37 12.69
N GLY A 211 5.98 6.33 13.49
CA GLY A 211 6.27 4.95 13.08
C GLY A 211 5.01 4.18 12.74
N GLY A 212 5.06 3.34 11.70
CA GLY A 212 3.93 2.52 11.31
C GLY A 212 4.22 1.60 10.13
N LYS A 213 3.18 1.03 9.56
CA LYS A 213 3.26 0.24 8.31
C LYS A 213 2.41 0.88 7.21
N CYS A 214 2.07 0.10 6.20
CA CYS A 214 1.46 0.64 4.99
C CYS A 214 0.10 1.34 5.24
N ALA A 215 -0.75 0.83 6.14
CA ALA A 215 -2.04 1.46 6.44
C ALA A 215 -1.87 2.79 7.20
N ASP A 216 -0.78 2.95 7.95
CA ASP A 216 -0.50 4.20 8.67
C ASP A 216 0.11 5.24 7.72
N LEU A 217 1.16 4.86 6.99
CA LEU A 217 1.95 5.80 6.18
C LEU A 217 1.22 6.25 4.89
N ASN A 218 0.50 5.34 4.23
CA ASN A 218 -0.26 5.69 3.04
C ASN A 218 -1.53 6.48 3.40
N ALA A 219 -2.23 6.10 4.48
CA ALA A 219 -3.37 6.87 4.97
C ALA A 219 -2.97 8.29 5.43
N LEU A 220 -1.77 8.47 5.97
CA LEU A 220 -1.25 9.80 6.30
C LEU A 220 -1.12 10.67 5.05
N PHE A 221 -0.56 10.13 3.95
CA PHE A 221 -0.55 10.83 2.68
C PHE A 221 -1.96 11.18 2.20
N VAL A 222 -2.90 10.24 2.26
CA VAL A 222 -4.29 10.43 1.80
C VAL A 222 -4.98 11.52 2.62
N ALA A 223 -4.88 11.50 3.95
CA ALA A 223 -5.51 12.48 4.82
C ALA A 223 -4.96 13.89 4.59
N LEU A 224 -3.64 14.04 4.48
CA LEU A 224 -2.98 15.32 4.22
C LEU A 224 -3.36 15.87 2.83
N ALA A 225 -3.43 15.04 1.80
CA ALA A 225 -3.86 15.44 0.47
C ALA A 225 -5.34 15.90 0.46
N ARG A 226 -6.24 15.13 1.10
CA ARG A 226 -7.66 15.49 1.23
C ARG A 226 -7.84 16.81 1.99
N ALA A 227 -7.07 17.06 3.03
CA ALA A 227 -7.09 18.32 3.79
C ALA A 227 -6.74 19.54 2.92
N GLU A 228 -6.01 19.37 1.81
CA GLU A 228 -5.72 20.42 0.83
C GLU A 228 -6.70 20.44 -0.36
N GLY A 229 -7.78 19.67 -0.27
CA GLY A 229 -8.79 19.59 -1.32
C GLY A 229 -8.39 18.73 -2.51
N ILE A 230 -7.28 17.98 -2.42
CA ILE A 230 -6.83 17.05 -3.46
C ILE A 230 -7.54 15.70 -3.22
N PRO A 231 -8.39 15.22 -4.17
CA PRO A 231 -9.00 13.91 -4.02
C PRO A 231 -7.92 12.83 -3.94
N ALA A 232 -7.95 12.02 -2.88
CA ALA A 232 -6.99 10.96 -2.65
C ALA A 232 -7.67 9.75 -1.99
N ARG A 233 -7.15 8.55 -2.25
CA ARG A 233 -7.73 7.31 -1.71
C ARG A 233 -6.67 6.28 -1.39
N ASP A 234 -6.88 5.54 -0.32
CA ASP A 234 -6.18 4.29 -0.08
C ASP A 234 -6.69 3.22 -1.03
N VAL A 235 -5.80 2.32 -1.41
CA VAL A 235 -6.13 1.14 -2.21
C VAL A 235 -5.65 -0.09 -1.44
N TYR A 236 -6.59 -0.86 -0.92
CA TYR A 236 -6.32 -2.03 -0.09
C TYR A 236 -6.13 -3.27 -0.94
N GLY A 237 -5.16 -4.11 -0.60
CA GLY A 237 -4.85 -5.27 -1.41
C GLY A 237 -3.83 -6.23 -0.83
N VAL A 238 -3.28 -7.10 -1.66
CA VAL A 238 -2.30 -8.12 -1.28
C VAL A 238 -1.26 -8.33 -2.38
N ARG A 239 0.01 -8.53 -2.01
CA ARG A 239 1.06 -8.88 -2.97
C ARG A 239 0.89 -10.32 -3.43
N VAL A 240 0.99 -10.57 -4.74
CA VAL A 240 0.74 -11.86 -5.37
C VAL A 240 1.97 -12.49 -6.01
N ALA A 241 3.04 -11.71 -6.18
CA ALA A 241 4.29 -12.18 -6.79
C ALA A 241 5.50 -11.43 -6.22
N GLY A 242 6.70 -11.93 -6.52
CA GLY A 242 7.95 -11.21 -6.28
C GLY A 242 8.05 -9.93 -7.11
N SER A 243 8.89 -9.00 -6.69
CA SER A 243 9.22 -7.82 -7.49
C SER A 243 10.18 -8.19 -8.62
N ALA A 244 9.83 -7.80 -9.86
CA ALA A 244 10.72 -7.92 -11.02
C ALA A 244 11.76 -6.79 -11.09
N LEU A 245 11.65 -5.79 -10.20
CA LEU A 245 12.52 -4.62 -10.14
C LEU A 245 13.71 -4.80 -9.20
N GLY A 246 13.88 -6.00 -8.63
CA GLY A 246 15.00 -6.32 -7.75
C GLY A 246 14.79 -5.98 -6.27
N TYR A 247 13.60 -5.54 -5.87
CA TYR A 247 13.27 -5.29 -4.46
C TYR A 247 12.77 -6.56 -3.78
N LYS A 248 13.56 -7.14 -2.88
CA LYS A 248 13.15 -8.32 -2.11
C LYS A 248 11.98 -8.02 -1.17
N SER A 249 11.97 -6.82 -0.59
CA SER A 249 10.96 -6.36 0.37
C SER A 249 9.61 -6.03 -0.28
N LEU A 250 9.57 -5.70 -1.58
CA LEU A 250 8.35 -5.23 -2.27
C LEU A 250 7.58 -6.34 -2.99
N GLY A 251 7.87 -7.58 -2.69
CA GLY A 251 7.20 -8.74 -3.30
C GLY A 251 6.97 -9.88 -2.33
N ARG A 252 6.34 -10.93 -2.82
CA ARG A 252 6.19 -12.20 -2.13
C ARG A 252 6.41 -13.34 -3.12
N THR A 253 7.20 -14.33 -2.74
CA THR A 253 7.47 -15.53 -3.53
C THR A 253 6.98 -16.78 -2.81
N GLY A 254 6.87 -17.90 -3.50
CA GLY A 254 6.55 -19.19 -2.89
C GLY A 254 5.06 -19.53 -2.80
N GLY A 255 4.18 -18.73 -3.41
CA GLY A 255 2.75 -19.03 -3.50
C GLY A 255 1.93 -18.75 -2.25
N ASP A 256 2.46 -18.88 -1.05
CA ASP A 256 1.80 -18.48 0.21
C ASP A 256 1.97 -16.97 0.42
N ILE A 257 0.84 -16.26 0.36
CA ILE A 257 0.76 -14.80 0.50
C ILE A 257 -0.07 -14.39 1.72
N THR A 258 -0.27 -15.29 2.68
CA THR A 258 -1.13 -15.08 3.86
C THR A 258 -0.78 -13.83 4.65
N ASN A 259 0.49 -13.45 4.69
CA ASN A 259 1.00 -12.27 5.39
C ASN A 259 1.51 -11.17 4.43
N ALA A 260 0.98 -11.13 3.21
CA ALA A 260 1.43 -10.21 2.17
C ALA A 260 0.45 -9.05 1.90
N GLN A 261 -0.48 -8.78 2.83
CA GLN A 261 -1.37 -7.62 2.72
C GLN A 261 -0.56 -6.34 2.62
N HIS A 262 -1.02 -5.47 1.74
CA HIS A 262 -0.39 -4.18 1.49
C HIS A 262 -1.41 -3.21 0.92
N CYS A 263 -1.52 -2.02 1.51
CA CYS A 263 -2.27 -0.92 0.94
C CYS A 263 -1.33 0.05 0.24
N ARG A 264 -1.85 0.76 -0.74
CA ARG A 264 -1.21 1.82 -1.53
C ARG A 264 -2.09 3.05 -1.51
N ALA A 265 -1.68 4.12 -2.16
CA ALA A 265 -2.47 5.33 -2.27
C ALA A 265 -2.48 5.89 -3.69
N GLU A 266 -3.56 6.57 -4.05
CA GLU A 266 -3.68 7.36 -5.28
C GLU A 266 -4.17 8.76 -4.94
N PHE A 267 -3.74 9.75 -5.72
CA PHE A 267 -4.33 11.09 -5.73
C PHE A 267 -4.75 11.48 -7.14
N TYR A 268 -5.70 12.41 -7.25
CA TYR A 268 -6.26 12.81 -8.53
C TYR A 268 -5.69 14.14 -9.02
N LEU A 269 -5.30 14.17 -10.28
CA LEU A 269 -4.99 15.38 -11.01
C LEU A 269 -5.93 15.51 -12.20
N ALA A 270 -6.54 16.69 -12.39
CA ALA A 270 -7.50 16.90 -13.48
C ALA A 270 -6.94 16.58 -14.87
N SER A 271 -5.64 16.76 -15.07
CA SER A 271 -4.95 16.49 -16.33
C SER A 271 -4.49 15.04 -16.49
N HIS A 272 -4.23 14.32 -15.41
CA HIS A 272 -3.60 13.00 -15.43
C HIS A 272 -4.50 11.85 -14.93
N GLY A 273 -5.63 12.18 -14.30
CA GLY A 273 -6.48 11.20 -13.63
C GLY A 273 -5.90 10.76 -12.28
N TRP A 274 -6.14 9.51 -11.91
CA TRP A 274 -5.62 8.92 -10.68
C TRP A 274 -4.13 8.59 -10.82
N VAL A 275 -3.32 9.19 -9.97
CA VAL A 275 -1.86 9.05 -9.94
C VAL A 275 -1.46 8.12 -8.81
N PRO A 276 -0.78 7.00 -9.08
CA PRO A 276 -0.35 6.06 -8.06
C PRO A 276 0.81 6.60 -7.22
N VAL A 277 0.77 6.37 -5.90
CA VAL A 277 1.87 6.67 -4.96
C VAL A 277 2.00 5.59 -3.89
N ASP A 278 3.19 5.45 -3.31
CA ASP A 278 3.43 4.52 -2.19
C ASP A 278 4.60 4.96 -1.32
N PRO A 279 4.44 6.00 -0.46
CA PRO A 279 5.49 6.43 0.45
C PRO A 279 5.86 5.35 1.48
N ALA A 280 4.91 4.44 1.82
CA ALA A 280 5.17 3.36 2.76
C ALA A 280 6.19 2.34 2.21
N ASP A 281 6.17 2.05 0.92
CA ASP A 281 7.12 1.14 0.30
C ASP A 281 8.53 1.74 0.22
N VAL A 282 8.69 3.05 0.10
CA VAL A 282 10.00 3.71 0.22
C VAL A 282 10.60 3.42 1.60
N ARG A 283 9.80 3.59 2.67
CA ARG A 283 10.24 3.31 4.05
C ARG A 283 10.46 1.82 4.28
N LYS A 284 9.74 0.97 3.56
CA LYS A 284 9.94 -0.49 3.61
C LYS A 284 11.27 -0.90 2.97
N VAL A 285 11.62 -0.35 1.82
CA VAL A 285 12.93 -0.54 1.19
C VAL A 285 14.05 -0.12 2.15
N MET A 286 13.90 1.02 2.80
CA MET A 286 14.91 1.50 3.77
C MET A 286 15.14 0.52 4.93
N LEU A 287 14.09 -0.09 5.45
CA LEU A 287 14.21 -0.96 6.62
C LEU A 287 14.52 -2.41 6.25
N GLU A 288 13.87 -2.95 5.21
CA GLU A 288 13.77 -4.40 4.98
C GLU A 288 14.68 -4.90 3.85
N GLU A 289 15.32 -4.03 3.04
CA GLU A 289 16.36 -4.48 2.12
C GLU A 289 17.66 -4.78 2.87
N ASP A 290 18.48 -5.65 2.28
CA ASP A 290 19.67 -6.22 2.91
C ASP A 290 20.56 -5.14 3.63
N GLY A 291 20.75 -5.32 4.94
CA GLY A 291 21.57 -4.45 5.79
C GLY A 291 20.90 -3.14 6.21
N GLY A 292 19.64 -2.92 5.85
CA GLY A 292 19.00 -1.62 5.98
C GLY A 292 19.61 -0.58 5.02
N LYS A 293 18.86 0.47 4.70
CA LYS A 293 19.26 1.47 3.72
C LYS A 293 19.10 2.88 4.27
N LYS A 294 19.95 3.81 3.82
CA LYS A 294 19.84 5.24 4.10
C LYS A 294 19.09 5.95 2.98
N PHE A 295 18.72 7.20 3.20
CA PHE A 295 18.00 8.02 2.20
C PHE A 295 18.79 8.23 0.90
N ASP A 296 20.11 8.29 0.98
CA ASP A 296 21.04 8.48 -0.14
C ASP A 296 21.45 7.18 -0.85
N ASP A 297 20.98 6.02 -0.37
CA ASP A 297 21.22 4.74 -1.04
C ASP A 297 20.53 4.76 -2.42
N PRO A 298 21.23 4.40 -3.50
CA PRO A 298 20.68 4.41 -4.86
C PRO A 298 19.37 3.65 -5.01
N MET A 299 19.19 2.55 -4.27
CA MET A 299 17.96 1.76 -4.29
C MET A 299 16.78 2.53 -3.67
N VAL A 300 17.01 3.26 -2.58
CA VAL A 300 15.99 4.11 -1.94
C VAL A 300 15.65 5.31 -2.82
N VAL A 301 16.66 5.98 -3.39
CA VAL A 301 16.45 7.10 -4.33
C VAL A 301 15.63 6.67 -5.53
N ALA A 302 15.93 5.50 -6.11
CA ALA A 302 15.17 4.94 -7.22
C ALA A 302 13.71 4.59 -6.83
N ALA A 303 13.51 3.95 -5.66
CA ALA A 303 12.19 3.66 -5.13
C ALA A 303 11.38 4.93 -4.87
N ARG A 304 11.96 5.93 -4.20
CA ARG A 304 11.35 7.22 -3.89
C ARG A 304 10.87 7.93 -5.16
N LYS A 305 11.71 8.01 -6.18
CA LYS A 305 11.35 8.61 -7.46
C LYS A 305 10.24 7.83 -8.17
N ARG A 306 10.34 6.50 -8.19
CA ARG A 306 9.41 5.62 -8.89
C ARG A 306 8.03 5.59 -8.26
N LEU A 307 7.96 5.49 -6.93
CA LEU A 307 6.71 5.32 -6.18
C LEU A 307 5.91 6.63 -6.03
N PHE A 308 6.30 7.68 -6.73
CA PHE A 308 5.49 8.86 -7.01
C PHE A 308 5.17 8.88 -8.50
N GLY A 309 4.04 8.30 -8.88
CA GLY A 309 3.55 8.21 -10.26
C GLY A 309 3.52 6.81 -10.84
N SER A 310 4.04 5.77 -10.16
CA SER A 310 3.97 4.41 -10.72
C SER A 310 3.92 3.30 -9.66
N TRP A 311 3.29 2.18 -10.05
CA TRP A 311 3.28 0.94 -9.30
C TRP A 311 3.74 -0.23 -10.17
N GLU A 312 4.55 -1.11 -9.58
CA GLU A 312 4.73 -2.47 -10.06
C GLU A 312 3.52 -3.30 -9.64
N MET A 313 2.86 -3.94 -10.60
CA MET A 313 1.63 -4.68 -10.35
C MET A 313 1.86 -6.17 -10.11
N ASN A 314 2.75 -6.49 -9.21
CA ASN A 314 2.86 -7.77 -8.50
C ASN A 314 1.87 -7.85 -7.33
N TRP A 315 0.69 -7.23 -7.47
CA TRP A 315 -0.23 -6.91 -6.39
C TRP A 315 -1.69 -6.93 -6.90
N LEU A 316 -2.61 -7.40 -6.04
CA LEU A 316 -4.04 -7.42 -6.26
C LEU A 316 -4.69 -6.30 -5.44
N ALA A 317 -5.46 -5.42 -6.09
CA ALA A 317 -6.31 -4.44 -5.45
C ALA A 317 -7.69 -5.03 -5.14
N TYR A 318 -8.14 -4.86 -3.90
CA TYR A 318 -9.47 -5.26 -3.45
C TYR A 318 -10.48 -4.10 -3.51
N ASN A 319 -10.19 -3.00 -2.86
CA ASN A 319 -11.14 -1.88 -2.73
C ASN A 319 -10.46 -0.59 -2.26
N TYR A 320 -11.27 0.50 -2.24
CA TYR A 320 -10.90 1.84 -1.77
C TYR A 320 -11.70 2.27 -0.52
N ALA A 321 -12.32 1.31 0.19
CA ALA A 321 -13.33 1.59 1.18
C ALA A 321 -12.77 1.94 2.55
N HIS A 322 -13.32 2.99 3.14
CA HIS A 322 -13.18 3.32 4.55
C HIS A 322 -14.54 3.20 5.27
N ASP A 323 -14.51 2.92 6.55
CA ASP A 323 -15.70 2.88 7.42
C ASP A 323 -16.78 1.95 6.88
N LEU A 324 -16.38 0.76 6.48
CA LEU A 324 -17.21 -0.19 5.76
C LEU A 324 -18.15 -0.94 6.70
N SER A 325 -19.45 -0.94 6.40
CA SER A 325 -20.42 -1.81 7.07
C SER A 325 -20.45 -3.16 6.38
N LEU A 326 -20.18 -4.23 7.15
CA LEU A 326 -20.24 -5.59 6.62
C LEU A 326 -21.69 -6.10 6.59
N PRO A 327 -22.18 -6.71 5.51
CA PRO A 327 -23.54 -7.20 5.39
C PRO A 327 -23.92 -8.15 6.53
N GLY A 328 -25.03 -7.88 7.22
CA GLY A 328 -25.50 -8.70 8.33
C GLY A 328 -24.70 -8.57 9.64
N SER A 329 -23.63 -7.77 9.69
CA SER A 329 -22.89 -7.52 10.91
C SER A 329 -23.65 -6.61 11.87
N SER A 330 -23.61 -6.94 13.16
CA SER A 330 -24.12 -6.09 14.26
C SER A 330 -23.01 -5.39 15.03
N LYS A 331 -21.75 -5.55 14.65
CA LYS A 331 -20.55 -5.14 15.43
C LYS A 331 -19.88 -3.85 14.92
N GLY A 332 -20.63 -3.00 14.25
CA GLY A 332 -20.13 -1.73 13.73
C GLY A 332 -19.30 -1.86 12.46
N LYS A 333 -18.72 -0.76 12.02
CA LYS A 333 -17.91 -0.66 10.81
C LYS A 333 -16.51 -1.26 11.00
N VAL A 334 -15.87 -1.59 9.90
CA VAL A 334 -14.41 -1.84 9.83
C VAL A 334 -13.74 -0.62 9.18
N GLY A 335 -12.58 -0.22 9.68
CA GLY A 335 -11.85 0.92 9.13
C GLY A 335 -11.48 0.70 7.66
N PHE A 336 -11.12 -0.52 7.32
CA PHE A 336 -10.84 -0.98 5.94
C PHE A 336 -11.05 -2.50 5.80
N LEU A 337 -11.26 -2.97 4.57
CA LEU A 337 -11.44 -4.39 4.26
C LEU A 337 -10.28 -4.90 3.38
N MET A 338 -9.21 -5.37 4.02
CA MET A 338 -8.04 -5.97 3.37
C MET A 338 -7.77 -7.38 3.90
N TYR A 339 -8.10 -7.62 5.15
CA TYR A 339 -8.06 -8.95 5.78
C TYR A 339 -9.41 -9.63 5.69
N PRO A 340 -9.48 -10.96 5.65
CA PRO A 340 -10.70 -11.68 6.00
C PRO A 340 -11.27 -11.17 7.32
N GLN A 341 -12.58 -11.07 7.42
CA GLN A 341 -13.29 -10.68 8.64
C GLN A 341 -14.19 -11.79 9.10
N SER A 342 -14.39 -11.91 10.41
CA SER A 342 -15.38 -12.83 10.97
C SER A 342 -15.99 -12.27 12.25
N GLU A 343 -17.21 -12.68 12.56
CA GLU A 343 -17.86 -12.45 13.84
C GLU A 343 -18.64 -13.68 14.31
N THR A 344 -18.71 -13.81 15.64
CA THR A 344 -19.51 -14.81 16.34
C THR A 344 -20.53 -14.11 17.23
N ALA A 345 -21.30 -14.86 18.02
CA ALA A 345 -22.19 -14.26 19.01
C ALA A 345 -21.42 -13.40 20.04
N GLU A 346 -20.18 -13.73 20.37
CA GLU A 346 -19.33 -12.99 21.32
C GLU A 346 -18.75 -11.69 20.73
N GLY A 347 -18.58 -11.60 19.42
CA GLY A 347 -18.05 -10.40 18.81
C GLY A 347 -17.30 -10.64 17.50
N ARG A 348 -16.67 -9.55 17.01
CA ARG A 348 -15.78 -9.63 15.85
C ARG A 348 -14.47 -10.29 16.27
N LEU A 349 -14.05 -11.28 15.49
CA LEU A 349 -12.78 -11.95 15.70
C LEU A 349 -11.63 -11.10 15.17
N ASP A 350 -10.48 -11.26 15.80
CA ASP A 350 -9.27 -10.59 15.38
C ASP A 350 -8.64 -11.32 14.18
N SER A 351 -8.58 -10.65 13.05
CA SER A 351 -7.99 -11.18 11.80
C SER A 351 -6.49 -11.53 11.90
N LEU A 352 -5.83 -11.12 12.98
CA LEU A 352 -4.42 -11.38 13.22
C LEU A 352 -4.20 -12.37 14.39
N ASP A 353 -5.24 -13.10 14.78
CA ASP A 353 -5.17 -14.16 15.77
C ASP A 353 -5.47 -15.54 15.15
N PRO A 354 -4.44 -16.25 14.64
CA PRO A 354 -4.63 -17.54 13.97
C PRO A 354 -5.08 -18.66 14.90
N ALA A 355 -5.05 -18.47 16.23
CA ALA A 355 -5.52 -19.46 17.19
C ALA A 355 -7.06 -19.57 17.23
N ASN A 356 -7.76 -18.48 16.90
CA ASN A 356 -9.21 -18.39 16.90
C ASN A 356 -9.78 -18.20 15.49
N PHE A 357 -9.08 -17.46 14.64
CA PHE A 357 -9.48 -17.14 13.27
C PHE A 357 -8.33 -17.43 12.31
N LYS A 358 -8.38 -18.60 11.66
CA LYS A 358 -7.32 -19.07 10.78
C LYS A 358 -7.69 -18.83 9.33
N TYR A 359 -6.76 -18.28 8.55
CA TYR A 359 -6.88 -18.24 7.09
C TYR A 359 -5.53 -18.48 6.42
N VAL A 360 -5.63 -18.92 5.17
CA VAL A 360 -4.49 -19.09 4.26
C VAL A 360 -4.87 -18.42 2.94
N ILE A 361 -3.97 -17.60 2.42
CA ILE A 361 -4.11 -16.98 1.11
C ILE A 361 -2.96 -17.47 0.24
N THR A 362 -3.30 -18.03 -0.92
CA THR A 362 -2.30 -18.47 -1.90
C THR A 362 -2.52 -17.77 -3.23
N ALA A 363 -1.43 -17.52 -3.96
CA ALA A 363 -1.47 -16.95 -5.30
C ALA A 363 -0.64 -17.78 -6.27
N ARG A 364 -1.12 -17.88 -7.51
CA ARG A 364 -0.37 -18.43 -8.63
C ARG A 364 -0.62 -17.59 -9.88
N GLU A 365 0.42 -17.39 -10.65
CA GLU A 365 0.29 -16.84 -12.00
C GLU A 365 -0.24 -17.93 -12.93
N ILE A 366 -1.21 -17.58 -13.75
CA ILE A 366 -1.82 -18.49 -14.73
C ILE A 366 -1.64 -17.89 -16.12
N ALA A 367 -1.31 -18.76 -17.09
CA ALA A 367 -1.05 -18.36 -18.48
C ALA A 367 -2.32 -17.91 -19.19
#